data_35b6bc7273bd01d37b79f1ca3f4244c7
#
_entry.id   35b6bc7273bd01d37b79f1ca3f4244c7
#
_cell.length_a   1.000
_cell.length_b   1.000
_cell.length_c   1.000
_cell.angle_alpha   90.00
_cell.angle_beta   90.00
_cell.angle_gamma   90.00
#
_symmetry.space_group_name_H-M   'P 1'
#
loop_
_entity.id
_entity.type
_entity.pdbx_description
1 polymer ?
#
loop_
_entity_poly.entity_id
_entity_poly.type
_entity_poly.pdbx_seq_one_letter_code
_entity_poly.pdbx_strand_id
1 'polypeptide(L)'
;TGELRFMPKPQPSCAQTVTPGMVVKTQHTSEVVDRAQRGVMEFLLINHPLDCPVCDKGGECPLQNQALTEGRGKSRFTDAKRTFKKPLRLTSQILLDRERCILCQRCVRFGKEISGDVFMDLQGRGGGTAPTEHHYFMGEQVGGFDSTTLDFFDPKAKEASTSSLSSPFGTDAIV
;
A
#
# COMPACT_ATOMS: atom_id res chain seq x y z
N THR A 1 -20.59 8.11 37.25
CA THR A 1 -20.87 6.67 37.21
C THR A 1 -19.76 5.98 36.48
N GLY A 2 -18.87 5.28 37.22
CA GLY A 2 -17.67 4.63 36.66
C GLY A 2 -17.92 3.28 35.95
N GLU A 3 -19.01 3.17 35.22
CA GLU A 3 -19.27 1.95 34.44
C GLU A 3 -18.40 1.87 33.21
N LEU A 4 -17.70 0.75 33.04
CA LEU A 4 -16.92 0.43 31.84
C LEU A 4 -17.86 0.30 30.65
N ARG A 5 -17.75 1.24 29.69
CA ARG A 5 -18.50 1.19 28.44
C ARG A 5 -17.63 0.53 27.37
N PHE A 6 -18.04 -0.64 26.90
CA PHE A 6 -17.34 -1.34 25.83
C PHE A 6 -17.59 -0.68 24.48
N MET A 7 -16.53 -0.57 23.68
CA MET A 7 -16.69 -0.22 22.27
C MET A 7 -17.32 -1.40 21.52
N PRO A 8 -18.32 -1.17 20.66
CA PRO A 8 -19.05 -2.27 19.99
C PRO A 8 -18.21 -3.03 18.99
N LYS A 9 -17.10 -2.45 18.53
CA LYS A 9 -16.17 -3.06 17.55
C LYS A 9 -14.72 -2.76 17.94
N PRO A 10 -13.77 -3.64 17.61
CA PRO A 10 -12.35 -3.32 17.69
C PRO A 10 -12.02 -2.05 16.89
N GLN A 11 -11.19 -1.21 17.45
CA GLN A 11 -10.78 0.07 16.86
C GLN A 11 -9.28 0.09 16.59
N PRO A 12 -8.81 0.78 15.54
CA PRO A 12 -7.39 0.96 15.33
C PRO A 12 -6.82 1.88 16.43
N SER A 13 -5.78 1.43 17.11
CA SER A 13 -5.18 2.17 18.24
C SER A 13 -4.66 3.55 17.84
N CYS A 14 -4.18 3.72 16.60
CA CYS A 14 -3.70 5.00 16.08
C CYS A 14 -4.80 6.06 15.89
N ALA A 15 -6.07 5.67 15.88
CA ALA A 15 -7.21 6.56 15.70
C ALA A 15 -7.98 6.84 17.01
N GLN A 16 -7.45 6.38 18.15
CA GLN A 16 -8.12 6.53 19.45
C GLN A 16 -7.36 7.50 20.35
N THR A 17 -8.11 8.38 20.99
CA THR A 17 -7.56 9.24 22.05
C THR A 17 -7.56 8.49 23.38
N VAL A 18 -6.41 8.49 24.03
CA VAL A 18 -6.27 7.87 25.35
C VAL A 18 -7.02 8.68 26.40
N THR A 19 -7.77 8.00 27.25
CA THR A 19 -8.51 8.62 28.36
C THR A 19 -8.18 7.95 29.68
N PRO A 20 -8.22 8.66 30.81
CA PRO A 20 -8.02 8.07 32.13
C PRO A 20 -9.00 6.91 32.39
N GLY A 21 -8.48 5.81 32.95
CA GLY A 21 -9.29 4.62 33.22
C GLY A 21 -9.62 3.75 31.98
N MET A 22 -9.05 4.06 30.83
CA MET A 22 -9.23 3.26 29.61
C MET A 22 -8.63 1.87 29.75
N VAL A 23 -9.41 0.83 29.49
CA VAL A 23 -8.95 -0.56 29.47
C VAL A 23 -8.72 -1.00 28.03
N VAL A 24 -7.46 -1.29 27.70
CA VAL A 24 -7.05 -1.72 26.35
C VAL A 24 -6.85 -3.23 26.33
N LYS A 25 -7.45 -3.90 25.35
CA LYS A 25 -7.23 -5.31 25.06
C LYS A 25 -6.54 -5.47 23.71
N THR A 26 -5.55 -6.33 23.65
CA THR A 26 -4.79 -6.67 22.45
C THR A 26 -5.15 -8.07 21.94
N GLN A 27 -4.57 -8.49 20.83
CA GLN A 27 -4.74 -9.85 20.29
C GLN A 27 -4.35 -10.96 21.28
N HIS A 28 -3.43 -10.68 22.21
CA HIS A 28 -3.01 -11.65 23.24
C HIS A 28 -3.99 -11.78 24.40
N THR A 29 -4.89 -10.81 24.55
CA THR A 29 -5.84 -10.75 25.68
C THR A 29 -7.30 -10.82 25.26
N SER A 30 -7.58 -10.82 23.96
CA SER A 30 -8.95 -10.87 23.43
C SER A 30 -8.99 -11.59 22.09
N GLU A 31 -9.75 -12.69 22.04
CA GLU A 31 -9.98 -13.44 20.81
C GLU A 31 -10.69 -12.61 19.72
N VAL A 32 -11.54 -11.66 20.11
CA VAL A 32 -12.21 -10.76 19.16
C VAL A 32 -11.21 -9.86 18.45
N VAL A 33 -10.22 -9.36 19.19
CA VAL A 33 -9.15 -8.51 18.63
C VAL A 33 -8.21 -9.34 17.74
N ASP A 34 -7.83 -10.55 18.17
CA ASP A 34 -7.03 -11.49 17.38
C ASP A 34 -7.70 -11.79 16.02
N ARG A 35 -8.99 -12.12 16.06
CA ARG A 35 -9.77 -12.37 14.84
C ARG A 35 -9.85 -11.16 13.92
N ALA A 36 -10.03 -9.96 14.49
CA ALA A 36 -10.06 -8.72 13.72
C ALA A 36 -8.72 -8.42 13.05
N GLN A 37 -7.63 -8.60 13.78
CA GLN A 37 -6.26 -8.39 13.24
C GLN A 37 -5.94 -9.36 12.10
N ARG A 38 -6.26 -10.64 12.25
CA ARG A 38 -6.13 -11.64 11.18
C ARG A 38 -6.97 -11.28 9.95
N GLY A 39 -8.17 -10.74 10.16
CA GLY A 39 -9.03 -10.25 9.07
C GLY A 39 -8.41 -9.08 8.32
N VAL A 40 -7.82 -8.12 9.02
CA VAL A 40 -7.10 -6.99 8.40
C VAL A 40 -5.91 -7.49 7.59
N MET A 41 -5.12 -8.43 8.12
CA MET A 41 -4.02 -9.04 7.37
C MET A 41 -4.52 -9.74 6.11
N GLU A 42 -5.62 -10.44 6.18
CA GLU A 42 -6.24 -11.10 5.02
C GLU A 42 -6.63 -10.10 3.93
N PHE A 43 -7.22 -8.96 4.29
CA PHE A 43 -7.52 -7.88 3.35
C PHE A 43 -6.28 -7.27 2.70
N LEU A 44 -5.20 -7.07 3.45
CA LEU A 44 -3.95 -6.58 2.89
C LEU A 44 -3.32 -7.57 1.90
N LEU A 45 -3.47 -8.87 2.13
CA LEU A 45 -2.83 -9.90 1.32
C LEU A 45 -3.68 -10.36 0.12
N ILE A 46 -4.98 -10.09 0.10
CA ILE A 46 -5.90 -10.60 -0.93
C ILE A 46 -5.46 -10.20 -2.35
N ASN A 47 -5.01 -8.96 -2.54
CA ASN A 47 -4.53 -8.44 -3.81
C ASN A 47 -3.00 -8.25 -3.88
N HIS A 48 -2.30 -8.43 -2.75
CA HIS A 48 -0.85 -8.28 -2.73
C HIS A 48 -0.18 -9.38 -3.56
N PRO A 49 0.74 -9.05 -4.50
CA PRO A 49 1.37 -10.05 -5.35
C PRO A 49 2.34 -10.94 -4.58
N LEU A 50 2.60 -12.13 -5.10
CA LEU A 50 3.56 -13.09 -4.53
C LEU A 50 5.00 -12.79 -5.01
N ASP A 51 5.39 -11.54 -4.94
CA ASP A 51 6.63 -11.01 -5.52
C ASP A 51 7.78 -10.90 -4.50
N CYS A 52 7.63 -11.44 -3.29
CA CYS A 52 8.65 -11.30 -2.24
C CYS A 52 10.09 -11.61 -2.69
N PRO A 53 10.34 -12.64 -3.50
CA PRO A 53 11.70 -12.96 -3.96
C PRO A 53 12.31 -11.91 -4.88
N VAL A 54 11.49 -11.12 -5.55
CA VAL A 54 11.91 -10.07 -6.51
C VAL A 54 11.50 -8.66 -6.06
N CYS A 55 11.08 -8.51 -4.82
CA CYS A 55 10.67 -7.24 -4.24
C CYS A 55 11.82 -6.64 -3.42
N ASP A 56 12.20 -5.39 -3.71
CA ASP A 56 13.29 -4.69 -3.00
C ASP A 56 13.03 -4.56 -1.50
N LYS A 57 11.76 -4.62 -1.07
CA LYS A 57 11.41 -4.59 0.36
C LYS A 57 11.47 -5.99 1.01
N GLY A 58 11.72 -7.04 0.25
CA GLY A 58 11.84 -8.40 0.77
C GLY A 58 12.92 -8.52 1.86
N GLY A 59 12.63 -9.26 2.93
CA GLY A 59 13.53 -9.44 4.07
C GLY A 59 13.48 -8.35 5.15
N GLU A 60 13.07 -7.15 4.84
CA GLU A 60 12.86 -6.04 5.80
C GLU A 60 11.44 -5.45 5.73
N CYS A 61 10.49 -6.25 5.29
CA CYS A 61 9.12 -5.82 5.04
C CYS A 61 8.23 -6.00 6.27
N PRO A 62 7.66 -4.92 6.83
CA PRO A 62 6.72 -5.03 7.94
C PRO A 62 5.49 -5.88 7.61
N LEU A 63 5.03 -5.86 6.35
CA LEU A 63 3.91 -6.70 5.92
C LEU A 63 4.26 -8.18 5.99
N GLN A 64 5.46 -8.59 5.55
CA GLN A 64 5.94 -9.96 5.70
C GLN A 64 5.96 -10.41 7.15
N ASN A 65 6.56 -9.60 8.03
CA ASN A 65 6.66 -9.91 9.45
C ASN A 65 5.28 -10.09 10.10
N GLN A 66 4.36 -9.17 9.82
CA GLN A 66 3.00 -9.27 10.33
C GLN A 66 2.23 -10.45 9.71
N ALA A 67 2.43 -10.74 8.44
CA ALA A 67 1.81 -11.88 7.77
C ALA A 67 2.28 -13.22 8.34
N LEU A 68 3.56 -13.33 8.69
CA LEU A 68 4.13 -14.52 9.33
C LEU A 68 3.62 -14.72 10.77
N THR A 69 3.41 -13.62 11.51
CA THR A 69 2.98 -13.68 12.91
C THR A 69 1.47 -13.88 13.02
N GLU A 70 0.67 -13.10 12.29
CA GLU A 70 -0.77 -13.00 12.48
C GLU A 70 -1.57 -13.47 11.26
N GLY A 71 -0.89 -13.71 10.13
CA GLY A 71 -1.53 -14.10 8.88
C GLY A 71 -1.96 -15.56 8.86
N ARG A 72 -2.80 -15.89 7.88
CA ARG A 72 -3.17 -17.27 7.57
C ARG A 72 -2.13 -17.89 6.67
N GLY A 73 -1.78 -19.17 6.90
CA GLY A 73 -0.85 -19.90 6.04
C GLY A 73 -1.39 -20.24 4.65
N LYS A 74 -2.71 -20.12 4.44
CA LYS A 74 -3.37 -20.35 3.15
C LYS A 74 -4.41 -19.26 2.90
N SER A 75 -4.45 -18.77 1.66
CA SER A 75 -5.57 -17.94 1.20
C SER A 75 -6.82 -18.79 1.02
N ARG A 76 -7.96 -18.25 1.39
CA ARG A 76 -9.28 -18.82 1.09
C ARG A 76 -9.97 -18.12 -0.08
N PHE A 77 -9.30 -17.16 -0.71
CA PHE A 77 -9.76 -16.46 -1.90
C PHE A 77 -9.15 -17.10 -3.14
N THR A 78 -9.99 -17.40 -4.11
CA THR A 78 -9.64 -18.09 -5.36
C THR A 78 -9.66 -17.16 -6.57
N ASP A 79 -10.20 -15.95 -6.41
CA ASP A 79 -10.28 -14.96 -7.47
C ASP A 79 -8.89 -14.45 -7.88
N ALA A 80 -8.78 -14.04 -9.14
CA ALA A 80 -7.57 -13.43 -9.65
C ALA A 80 -7.24 -12.12 -8.90
N LYS A 81 -5.99 -11.94 -8.54
CA LYS A 81 -5.51 -10.69 -7.93
C LYS A 81 -5.64 -9.53 -8.92
N ARG A 82 -5.85 -8.33 -8.39
CA ARG A 82 -5.86 -7.11 -9.21
C ARG A 82 -4.50 -6.92 -9.89
N THR A 83 -4.56 -6.46 -11.12
CA THR A 83 -3.38 -6.08 -11.89
C THR A 83 -3.42 -4.59 -12.23
N PHE A 84 -2.27 -3.95 -12.27
CA PHE A 84 -2.10 -2.56 -12.63
C PHE A 84 -1.16 -2.44 -13.82
N LYS A 85 -1.30 -1.35 -14.56
CA LYS A 85 -0.29 -1.01 -15.56
C LYS A 85 1.02 -0.66 -14.83
N LYS A 86 2.09 -1.31 -15.19
CA LYS A 86 3.43 -1.12 -14.64
C LYS A 86 4.50 -1.13 -15.72
N PRO A 87 5.70 -0.58 -15.42
CA PRO A 87 6.03 0.22 -14.24
C PRO A 87 5.53 1.65 -14.35
N LEU A 88 5.31 2.33 -13.20
CA LEU A 88 5.11 3.77 -13.14
C LEU A 88 6.43 4.42 -12.71
N ARG A 89 7.11 5.09 -13.65
CA ARG A 89 8.39 5.75 -13.37
C ARG A 89 8.16 7.04 -12.61
N LEU A 90 8.75 7.15 -11.42
CA LEU A 90 8.76 8.38 -10.62
C LEU A 90 10.04 9.18 -10.88
N THR A 91 11.18 8.50 -10.93
CA THR A 91 12.49 9.07 -11.24
C THR A 91 13.23 8.14 -12.20
N SER A 92 14.46 8.50 -12.58
CA SER A 92 15.34 7.59 -13.34
C SER A 92 15.70 6.31 -12.58
N GLN A 93 15.58 6.33 -11.25
CA GLN A 93 15.99 5.24 -10.37
C GLN A 93 14.84 4.62 -9.57
N ILE A 94 13.70 5.29 -9.46
CA ILE A 94 12.58 4.85 -8.63
C ILE A 94 11.36 4.57 -9.49
N LEU A 95 10.86 3.36 -9.36
CA LEU A 95 9.62 2.89 -9.97
C LEU A 95 8.56 2.66 -8.89
N LEU A 96 7.33 3.05 -9.17
CA LEU A 96 6.18 2.74 -8.30
C LEU A 96 5.44 1.52 -8.86
N ASP A 97 5.42 0.46 -8.08
CA ASP A 97 4.56 -0.69 -8.33
C ASP A 97 3.28 -0.60 -7.49
N ARG A 98 2.17 -0.32 -8.15
CA ARG A 98 0.87 -0.18 -7.50
C ARG A 98 0.29 -1.49 -7.00
N GLU A 99 0.71 -2.62 -7.52
CA GLU A 99 0.29 -3.93 -7.02
C GLU A 99 0.91 -4.24 -5.66
N ARG A 100 2.17 -3.85 -5.46
CA ARG A 100 2.88 -4.01 -4.19
C ARG A 100 2.49 -2.95 -3.16
N CYS A 101 1.90 -1.85 -3.59
CA CYS A 101 1.48 -0.76 -2.71
C CYS A 101 0.32 -1.18 -1.81
N ILE A 102 0.49 -1.03 -0.49
CA ILE A 102 -0.54 -1.32 0.53
C ILE A 102 -1.21 -0.05 1.06
N LEU A 103 -1.05 1.08 0.39
CA LEU A 103 -1.61 2.39 0.77
C LEU A 103 -1.19 2.85 2.17
N CYS A 104 0.01 2.51 2.62
CA CYS A 104 0.49 2.90 3.96
C CYS A 104 0.85 4.39 4.08
N GLN A 105 0.82 5.14 3.00
CA GLN A 105 1.06 6.58 2.91
C GLN A 105 2.44 7.06 3.39
N ARG A 106 3.40 6.18 3.61
CA ARG A 106 4.73 6.58 4.09
C ARG A 106 5.44 7.52 3.12
N CYS A 107 5.36 7.28 1.81
CA CYS A 107 5.91 8.15 0.77
C CYS A 107 5.19 9.50 0.72
N VAL A 108 3.87 9.51 0.81
CA VAL A 108 3.05 10.72 0.83
C VAL A 108 3.39 11.58 2.05
N ARG A 109 3.43 10.98 3.25
CA ARG A 109 3.80 11.70 4.47
C ARG A 109 5.24 12.19 4.46
N PHE A 110 6.16 11.43 3.88
CA PHE A 110 7.54 11.87 3.72
C PHE A 110 7.60 13.15 2.85
N GLY A 111 6.94 13.17 1.71
CA GLY A 111 6.87 14.34 0.85
C GLY A 111 6.30 15.54 1.58
N LYS A 112 5.21 15.36 2.30
CA LYS A 112 4.49 16.43 2.99
C LYS A 112 5.22 16.95 4.25
N GLU A 113 5.73 16.03 5.08
CA GLU A 113 6.20 16.37 6.44
C GLU A 113 7.71 16.55 6.52
N ILE A 114 8.47 15.89 5.64
CA ILE A 114 9.95 15.89 5.69
C ILE A 114 10.55 16.70 4.56
N SER A 115 10.22 16.38 3.30
CA SER A 115 10.78 17.11 2.16
C SER A 115 10.11 18.47 1.92
N GLY A 116 8.90 18.69 2.42
CA GLY A 116 8.12 19.89 2.19
C GLY A 116 7.61 20.05 0.75
N ASP A 117 7.71 18.98 -0.06
CA ASP A 117 7.25 18.95 -1.45
C ASP A 117 6.27 17.78 -1.64
N VAL A 118 5.03 18.11 -1.96
CA VAL A 118 3.96 17.14 -2.16
C VAL A 118 3.93 16.69 -3.62
N PHE A 119 4.85 15.83 -3.99
CA PHE A 119 4.94 15.28 -5.35
C PHE A 119 4.04 14.05 -5.60
N MET A 120 3.56 13.41 -4.53
CA MET A 120 2.61 12.30 -4.58
C MET A 120 1.53 12.46 -3.53
N ASP A 121 0.32 12.00 -3.85
CA ASP A 121 -0.79 11.97 -2.91
C ASP A 121 -1.71 10.79 -3.23
N LEU A 122 -2.71 10.58 -2.39
CA LEU A 122 -3.78 9.62 -2.65
C LEU A 122 -4.71 10.16 -3.74
N GLN A 123 -5.00 9.32 -4.71
CA GLN A 123 -5.88 9.62 -5.83
C GLN A 123 -7.05 8.64 -5.85
N GLY A 124 -8.23 9.13 -6.17
CA GLY A 124 -9.45 8.32 -6.19
C GLY A 124 -9.94 7.95 -4.80
N ARG A 125 -10.91 7.05 -4.75
CA ARG A 125 -11.48 6.53 -3.51
C ARG A 125 -12.23 5.23 -3.75
N GLY A 126 -12.42 4.45 -2.70
CA GLY A 126 -13.22 3.22 -2.74
C GLY A 126 -12.50 2.06 -3.43
N GLY A 127 -13.25 1.01 -3.69
CA GLY A 127 -12.69 -0.26 -4.19
C GLY A 127 -12.35 -0.29 -5.67
N GLY A 128 -12.76 0.72 -6.42
CA GLY A 128 -12.62 0.73 -7.88
C GLY A 128 -13.55 -0.23 -8.59
N THR A 129 -13.45 -0.24 -9.90
CA THR A 129 -14.11 -1.22 -10.76
C THR A 129 -13.07 -2.21 -11.31
N ALA A 130 -13.52 -3.41 -11.68
CA ALA A 130 -12.65 -4.36 -12.36
C ALA A 130 -12.06 -3.70 -13.62
N PRO A 131 -10.79 -3.95 -13.95
CA PRO A 131 -10.16 -3.40 -15.13
C PRO A 131 -10.93 -3.88 -16.38
N THR A 132 -11.42 -2.94 -17.16
CA THR A 132 -11.88 -3.21 -18.51
C THR A 132 -10.77 -2.87 -19.48
N GLU A 133 -10.83 -3.36 -20.71
CA GLU A 133 -9.80 -3.18 -21.74
C GLU A 133 -9.36 -1.71 -21.94
N HIS A 134 -10.18 -0.74 -21.53
CA HIS A 134 -9.96 0.69 -21.71
C HIS A 134 -9.92 1.54 -20.43
N HIS A 135 -10.26 0.99 -19.27
CA HIS A 135 -10.33 1.76 -18.01
C HIS A 135 -9.68 1.04 -16.84
N TYR A 136 -8.57 1.60 -16.35
CA TYR A 136 -7.85 1.14 -15.17
C TYR A 136 -8.25 1.94 -13.92
N PHE A 137 -9.54 2.15 -13.69
CA PHE A 137 -9.97 2.75 -12.44
C PHE A 137 -9.93 1.71 -11.32
N MET A 138 -8.93 1.78 -10.51
CA MET A 138 -8.59 0.77 -9.50
C MET A 138 -8.92 1.21 -8.07
N GLY A 139 -9.75 2.22 -7.91
CA GLY A 139 -10.07 2.79 -6.61
C GLY A 139 -8.98 3.73 -6.09
N GLU A 140 -8.85 3.81 -4.77
CA GLU A 140 -7.83 4.64 -4.14
C GLU A 140 -6.43 4.09 -4.43
N GLN A 141 -5.52 4.97 -4.82
CA GLN A 141 -4.14 4.64 -5.15
C GLN A 141 -3.22 5.83 -4.90
N VAL A 142 -1.92 5.53 -4.69
CA VAL A 142 -0.90 6.58 -4.64
C VAL A 142 -0.51 6.97 -6.06
N GLY A 143 -0.35 8.25 -6.31
CA GLY A 143 0.08 8.79 -7.60
C GLY A 143 0.30 10.29 -7.56
N GLY A 144 0.80 10.84 -8.67
CA GLY A 144 0.92 12.26 -8.91
C GLY A 144 0.07 12.68 -10.12
N PHE A 145 -0.16 13.97 -10.27
CA PHE A 145 -0.83 14.56 -11.43
C PHE A 145 0.16 14.92 -12.54
N ASP A 146 1.45 14.98 -12.20
CA ASP A 146 2.50 15.29 -13.17
C ASP A 146 2.85 14.02 -13.97
N SER A 147 2.88 14.14 -15.28
CA SER A 147 3.34 13.08 -16.19
C SER A 147 4.86 13.07 -16.37
N THR A 148 5.54 14.10 -15.89
CA THR A 148 7.00 14.20 -15.93
C THR A 148 7.62 13.40 -14.78
N THR A 149 8.86 12.93 -14.99
CA THR A 149 9.63 12.34 -13.92
C THR A 149 10.14 13.42 -12.95
N LEU A 150 10.37 13.02 -11.70
CA LEU A 150 10.85 13.94 -10.65
C LEU A 150 12.35 14.27 -10.76
N ASP A 151 13.02 13.82 -11.81
CA ASP A 151 14.44 14.09 -12.06
C ASP A 151 14.66 15.47 -12.66
N PHE A 152 14.33 16.52 -11.93
CA PHE A 152 14.42 17.90 -12.39
C PHE A 152 15.83 18.39 -12.77
N PHE A 153 16.84 17.71 -12.27
CA PHE A 153 18.24 18.11 -12.43
C PHE A 153 19.04 17.25 -13.42
N ASP A 154 18.45 16.16 -13.90
CA ASP A 154 19.10 15.30 -14.90
C ASP A 154 18.49 15.52 -16.29
N PRO A 155 19.19 16.24 -17.20
CA PRO A 155 18.70 16.47 -18.57
C PRO A 155 18.47 15.17 -19.36
N LYS A 156 19.21 14.09 -19.06
CA LYS A 156 19.04 12.80 -19.70
C LYS A 156 17.78 12.06 -19.23
N ALA A 157 17.33 12.32 -18.00
CA ALA A 157 16.09 11.76 -17.50
C ALA A 157 14.86 12.35 -18.23
N LYS A 158 14.91 13.60 -18.66
CA LYS A 158 13.87 14.22 -19.48
C LYS A 158 13.70 13.55 -20.84
N GLU A 159 14.79 13.21 -21.51
CA GLU A 159 14.76 12.52 -22.80
C GLU A 159 14.21 11.08 -22.65
N ALA A 160 14.52 10.41 -21.56
CA ALA A 160 14.02 9.07 -21.26
C ALA A 160 12.51 9.06 -20.93
N SER A 161 11.95 10.17 -20.43
CA SER A 161 10.52 10.28 -20.10
C SER A 161 9.65 10.52 -21.36
N THR A 162 10.21 11.10 -22.40
CA THR A 162 9.54 11.39 -23.67
C THR A 162 9.64 10.27 -24.69
N SER A 163 10.69 9.43 -24.60
CA SER A 163 10.75 8.21 -25.38
C SER A 163 9.73 7.20 -24.80
N SER A 164 8.75 6.86 -25.62
CA SER A 164 7.72 5.84 -25.37
C SER A 164 8.11 4.80 -24.32
N LEU A 165 7.16 4.42 -23.51
CA LEU A 165 7.12 3.35 -22.49
C LEU A 165 7.70 1.96 -22.94
N SER A 166 8.57 1.89 -23.91
CA SER A 166 9.41 0.74 -24.19
C SER A 166 10.61 0.77 -23.24
N SER A 167 10.41 0.24 -22.04
CA SER A 167 11.51 -0.11 -21.14
C SER A 167 12.46 -1.04 -21.92
N PRO A 168 13.78 -0.80 -21.90
CA PRO A 168 14.75 -1.75 -22.46
C PRO A 168 14.72 -3.11 -21.75
N PHE A 169 14.00 -3.22 -20.66
CA PHE A 169 13.84 -4.45 -19.87
C PHE A 169 12.47 -5.12 -20.07
N GLY A 170 11.73 -4.81 -21.11
CA GLY A 170 10.42 -5.37 -21.32
C GLY A 170 9.42 -4.99 -20.20
N THR A 171 8.19 -5.46 -20.35
CA THR A 171 7.10 -5.24 -19.38
C THR A 171 7.29 -5.95 -18.05
N ASP A 172 8.36 -6.73 -17.89
CA ASP A 172 8.56 -7.67 -16.79
C ASP A 172 9.65 -7.24 -15.80
N ALA A 173 10.41 -6.19 -16.09
CA ALA A 173 11.42 -5.68 -15.18
C ALA A 173 10.76 -4.78 -14.12
N ILE A 174 10.37 -5.39 -13.05
CA ILE A 174 9.86 -4.71 -11.85
C ILE A 174 10.99 -4.66 -10.84
N VAL A 175 11.45 -3.49 -10.56
CA VAL A 175 12.30 -3.22 -9.41
C VAL A 175 11.47 -2.65 -8.29
#